data_c877315400eb41d8143835acb9dcb513
#
_entry.id   c877315400eb41d8143835acb9dcb513
#
_cell.length_a   1.000
_cell.length_b   1.000
_cell.length_c   1.000
_cell.angle_alpha   90.00
_cell.angle_beta   90.00
_cell.angle_gamma   90.00
#
_symmetry.space_group_name_H-M   'P 1'
#
loop_
_entity.id
_entity.type
_entity.pdbx_description
1 polymer ?
#
loop_
_entity_poly.entity_id
_entity_poly.type
_entity_poly.pdbx_seq_one_letter_code
_entity_poly.pdbx_strand_id
1 'polypeptide(L)'
;MIEEIKEHVKRLLDEGTISGFLGLKDQHGTIVPHLYKTSDDLDDGFSIGATEGGAPARYPMASLIMTIATTYENGKVGVLLRGCDERALNELLRWNQIPEAADRIVRVGFACKKELAEAHECRKPFPDECIAGEKTEPVSNASLKELESMDVTGRLNYWLREFDRCIKCYGCRDVCPVCFCNVCTLEEDSLIRTGDLPPENPMFHLTRAVHMAGRCIDCNLCTEVCPAEIPLRTLYKKVAEIVNHG
;
A
#
# COMPACT_ATOMS: atom_id res chain seq x y z
N MET A 1 2.89 19.70 10.50
CA MET A 1 3.05 18.52 9.62
C MET A 1 2.84 18.83 8.15
N ILE A 2 1.63 19.25 7.69
CA ILE A 2 1.40 19.55 6.25
C ILE A 2 2.33 20.66 5.78
N GLU A 3 2.42 21.78 6.50
CA GLU A 3 3.26 22.91 6.13
C GLU A 3 4.75 22.55 6.10
N GLU A 4 5.25 21.77 7.05
CA GLU A 4 6.65 21.30 7.07
C GLU A 4 7.01 20.49 5.82
N ILE A 5 6.09 19.59 5.41
CA ILE A 5 6.27 18.80 4.18
C ILE A 5 6.23 19.71 2.95
N LYS A 6 5.25 20.62 2.91
CA LYS A 6 5.07 21.58 1.82
C LYS A 6 6.29 22.47 1.62
N GLU A 7 6.80 23.06 2.68
CA GLU A 7 8.01 23.89 2.65
C GLU A 7 9.24 23.09 2.20
N HIS A 8 9.37 21.85 2.69
CA HIS A 8 10.48 20.98 2.28
C HIS A 8 10.41 20.65 0.78
N VAL A 9 9.22 20.31 0.26
CA VAL A 9 9.02 19.98 -1.17
C VAL A 9 9.21 21.22 -2.04
N LYS A 10 8.69 22.39 -1.64
CA LYS A 10 8.92 23.66 -2.35
C LYS A 10 10.40 23.91 -2.55
N ARG A 11 11.18 23.80 -1.49
CA ARG A 11 12.63 23.95 -1.56
C ARG A 11 13.29 22.99 -2.54
N LEU A 12 12.91 21.69 -2.53
CA LEU A 12 13.46 20.70 -3.45
C LEU A 12 13.16 21.01 -4.92
N LEU A 13 11.95 21.55 -5.19
CA LEU A 13 11.54 21.98 -6.55
C LEU A 13 12.27 23.25 -6.98
N ASP A 14 12.34 24.28 -6.10
CA ASP A 14 12.99 25.57 -6.40
C ASP A 14 14.49 25.45 -6.61
N GLU A 15 15.16 24.56 -5.86
CA GLU A 15 16.59 24.24 -6.01
C GLU A 15 16.87 23.33 -7.21
N GLY A 16 15.83 22.81 -7.89
CA GLY A 16 15.96 21.86 -8.99
C GLY A 16 16.49 20.48 -8.57
N THR A 17 16.45 20.17 -7.27
CA THR A 17 16.83 18.86 -6.73
C THR A 17 15.91 17.76 -7.24
N ILE A 18 14.64 18.07 -7.44
CA ILE A 18 13.62 17.23 -8.08
C ILE A 18 12.94 17.98 -9.21
N SER A 19 12.58 17.28 -10.28
CA SER A 19 11.86 17.82 -11.45
C SER A 19 10.34 17.67 -11.31
N GLY A 20 9.87 17.00 -10.26
CA GLY A 20 8.46 16.81 -9.92
C GLY A 20 8.32 16.08 -8.60
N PHE A 21 7.14 16.19 -8.01
CA PHE A 21 6.80 15.56 -6.74
C PHE A 21 5.46 14.84 -6.80
N LEU A 22 5.47 13.53 -6.59
CA LEU A 22 4.25 12.73 -6.46
C LEU A 22 3.71 12.84 -5.02
N GLY A 23 2.63 13.55 -4.88
CA GLY A 23 1.91 13.73 -3.61
C GLY A 23 0.42 13.44 -3.75
N LEU A 24 -0.36 13.97 -2.84
CA LEU A 24 -1.82 13.91 -2.87
C LEU A 24 -2.37 15.33 -2.96
N LYS A 25 -3.48 15.47 -3.70
CA LYS A 25 -4.18 16.73 -3.89
C LYS A 25 -5.65 16.58 -3.54
N ASP A 26 -6.20 17.52 -2.80
CA ASP A 26 -7.64 17.67 -2.65
C ASP A 26 -8.21 18.37 -3.88
N GLN A 27 -9.06 17.66 -4.61
CA GLN A 27 -9.82 18.20 -5.74
C GLN A 27 -11.31 18.20 -5.39
N HIS A 28 -11.79 19.34 -4.90
CA HIS A 28 -13.21 19.52 -4.54
C HIS A 28 -13.73 18.49 -3.52
N GLY A 29 -12.96 18.22 -2.48
CA GLY A 29 -13.29 17.26 -1.42
C GLY A 29 -12.91 15.80 -1.72
N THR A 30 -12.33 15.54 -2.89
CA THR A 30 -11.80 14.23 -3.26
C THR A 30 -10.28 14.28 -3.30
N ILE A 31 -9.64 13.46 -2.45
CA ILE A 31 -8.17 13.39 -2.43
C ILE A 31 -7.70 12.37 -3.46
N VAL A 32 -6.80 12.81 -4.35
CA VAL A 32 -6.26 11.99 -5.44
C VAL A 32 -4.74 12.11 -5.53
N PRO A 33 -4.02 11.12 -6.09
CA PRO A 33 -2.61 11.26 -6.44
C PRO A 33 -2.40 12.38 -7.47
N HIS A 34 -1.36 13.18 -7.26
CA HIS A 34 -1.05 14.30 -8.15
C HIS A 34 0.46 14.48 -8.28
N LEU A 35 0.92 14.79 -9.50
CA LEU A 35 2.31 15.11 -9.81
C LEU A 35 2.49 16.63 -9.87
N TYR A 36 3.02 17.20 -8.82
CA TYR A 36 3.40 18.62 -8.72
C TYR A 36 4.69 18.88 -9.50
N LYS A 37 4.70 19.93 -10.33
CA LYS A 37 5.86 20.28 -11.16
C LYS A 37 6.54 21.56 -10.73
N THR A 38 5.84 22.43 -10.04
CA THR A 38 6.34 23.71 -9.54
C THR A 38 6.02 23.86 -8.05
N SER A 39 6.75 24.72 -7.37
CA SER A 39 6.48 25.05 -5.97
C SER A 39 5.10 25.72 -5.78
N ASP A 40 4.66 26.52 -6.74
CA ASP A 40 3.36 27.20 -6.69
C ASP A 40 2.18 26.20 -6.78
N ASP A 41 2.35 25.09 -7.51
CA ASP A 41 1.32 24.06 -7.64
C ASP A 41 0.93 23.46 -6.27
N LEU A 42 1.84 23.45 -5.30
CA LEU A 42 1.60 22.95 -3.94
C LEU A 42 0.66 23.85 -3.11
N ASP A 43 0.42 25.09 -3.52
CA ASP A 43 -0.50 25.98 -2.83
C ASP A 43 -1.97 25.67 -3.14
N ASP A 44 -2.21 24.90 -4.22
CA ASP A 44 -3.54 24.49 -4.64
C ASP A 44 -3.84 23.04 -4.18
N GLY A 45 -4.39 22.93 -2.96
CA GLY A 45 -4.97 21.67 -2.46
C GLY A 45 -3.99 20.56 -2.07
N PHE A 46 -2.71 20.86 -1.78
CA PHE A 46 -1.79 19.82 -1.29
C PHE A 46 -2.32 19.14 -0.03
N SER A 47 -2.31 17.80 -0.03
CA SER A 47 -2.84 16.97 1.05
C SER A 47 -1.88 15.83 1.40
N ILE A 48 -1.96 15.36 2.63
CA ILE A 48 -1.31 14.11 3.10
C ILE A 48 -2.31 12.96 3.24
N GLY A 49 -3.50 13.11 2.67
CA GLY A 49 -4.56 12.10 2.72
C GLY A 49 -5.47 12.18 3.94
N ALA A 50 -5.34 13.20 4.79
CA ALA A 50 -6.27 13.42 5.89
C ALA A 50 -7.61 13.94 5.36
N THR A 51 -8.71 13.34 5.81
CA THR A 51 -10.08 13.78 5.50
C THR A 51 -10.77 14.28 6.76
N GLU A 52 -11.65 15.27 6.65
CA GLU A 52 -12.45 15.72 7.77
C GLU A 52 -13.51 14.65 8.11
N GLY A 53 -13.36 14.01 9.28
CA GLY A 53 -14.35 13.06 9.82
C GLY A 53 -14.45 11.71 9.09
N GLY A 54 -13.60 11.44 8.10
CA GLY A 54 -13.59 10.19 7.32
C GLY A 54 -12.30 9.38 7.46
N ALA A 55 -12.31 8.17 6.88
CA ALA A 55 -11.09 7.40 6.73
C ALA A 55 -10.11 8.14 5.81
N PRO A 56 -8.80 8.16 6.13
CA PRO A 56 -7.82 8.86 5.32
C PRO A 56 -7.71 8.23 3.93
N ALA A 57 -7.62 9.07 2.90
CA ALA A 57 -7.36 8.62 1.54
C ALA A 57 -5.95 8.03 1.44
N ARG A 58 -5.86 6.80 0.94
CA ARG A 58 -4.61 6.04 0.80
C ARG A 58 -4.50 5.45 -0.59
N TYR A 59 -3.33 5.56 -1.16
CA TYR A 59 -3.01 5.09 -2.51
C TYR A 59 -1.73 4.26 -2.50
N PRO A 60 -1.54 3.36 -3.48
CA PRO A 60 -0.30 2.56 -3.61
C PRO A 60 0.84 3.42 -4.18
N MET A 61 1.34 4.39 -3.41
CA MET A 61 2.31 5.39 -3.87
C MET A 61 3.56 4.78 -4.49
N ALA A 62 4.01 3.62 -4.00
CA ALA A 62 5.16 2.92 -4.55
C ALA A 62 4.92 2.40 -5.98
N SER A 63 3.72 1.91 -6.30
CA SER A 63 3.38 1.51 -7.69
C SER A 63 3.28 2.71 -8.61
N LEU A 64 2.70 3.81 -8.12
CA LEU A 64 2.58 5.04 -8.89
C LEU A 64 3.95 5.64 -9.20
N ILE A 65 4.86 5.72 -8.23
CA ILE A 65 6.21 6.24 -8.46
C ILE A 65 7.02 5.31 -9.37
N MET A 66 6.81 4.00 -9.29
CA MET A 66 7.42 3.04 -10.23
C MET A 66 7.06 3.41 -11.68
N THR A 67 5.77 3.61 -11.97
CA THR A 67 5.31 3.99 -13.30
C THR A 67 5.88 5.34 -13.74
N ILE A 68 5.89 6.35 -12.86
CA ILE A 68 6.43 7.67 -13.16
C ILE A 68 7.94 7.58 -13.44
N ALA A 69 8.69 6.90 -12.58
CA ALA A 69 10.14 6.80 -12.68
C ALA A 69 10.61 6.00 -13.92
N THR A 70 9.79 5.07 -14.41
CA THR A 70 10.08 4.34 -15.67
C THR A 70 9.68 5.14 -16.91
N THR A 71 8.70 6.03 -16.81
CA THR A 71 8.25 6.87 -17.92
C THR A 71 9.12 8.12 -18.12
N TYR A 72 9.57 8.73 -17.02
CA TYR A 72 10.39 9.93 -17.03
C TYR A 72 11.87 9.55 -16.77
N GLU A 73 12.64 9.38 -17.83
CA GLU A 73 14.04 8.93 -17.75
C GLU A 73 14.99 10.01 -17.22
N ASN A 74 14.62 11.28 -17.32
CA ASN A 74 15.46 12.41 -16.96
C ASN A 74 14.99 13.09 -15.66
N GLY A 75 15.93 13.29 -14.72
CA GLY A 75 15.70 14.01 -13.49
C GLY A 75 15.28 13.12 -12.30
N LYS A 76 15.29 13.72 -11.12
CA LYS A 76 14.84 13.10 -9.88
C LYS A 76 13.39 13.44 -9.63
N VAL A 77 12.62 12.50 -9.07
CA VAL A 77 11.22 12.70 -8.71
C VAL A 77 11.05 12.44 -7.22
N GLY A 78 10.46 13.40 -6.51
CA GLY A 78 10.08 13.24 -5.13
C GLY A 78 8.80 12.42 -4.99
N VAL A 79 8.65 11.70 -3.89
CA VAL A 79 7.41 10.97 -3.57
C VAL A 79 7.08 11.07 -2.10
N LEU A 80 5.81 11.34 -1.82
CA LEU A 80 5.24 11.36 -0.47
C LEU A 80 5.07 9.93 0.06
N LEU A 81 5.71 9.61 1.18
CA LEU A 81 5.75 8.25 1.72
C LEU A 81 5.34 8.18 3.20
N ARG A 82 4.42 7.27 3.51
CA ARG A 82 4.22 6.72 4.86
C ARG A 82 5.17 5.55 5.09
N GLY A 83 5.25 5.03 6.31
CA GLY A 83 6.05 3.84 6.60
C GLY A 83 5.67 2.60 5.77
N CYS A 84 4.39 2.44 5.42
CA CYS A 84 3.96 1.36 4.52
C CYS A 84 4.39 1.59 3.07
N ASP A 85 4.36 2.84 2.60
CA ASP A 85 4.78 3.18 1.23
C ASP A 85 6.29 2.99 1.06
N GLU A 86 7.08 3.35 2.08
CA GLU A 86 8.53 3.10 2.08
C GLU A 86 8.84 1.59 2.05
N ARG A 87 8.12 0.78 2.85
CA ARG A 87 8.28 -0.69 2.78
C ARG A 87 7.95 -1.23 1.41
N ALA A 88 6.91 -0.70 0.76
CA ALA A 88 6.54 -1.10 -0.60
C ALA A 88 7.63 -0.72 -1.62
N LEU A 89 8.16 0.49 -1.54
CA LEU A 89 9.24 0.95 -2.40
C LEU A 89 10.49 0.08 -2.21
N ASN A 90 10.87 -0.21 -0.97
CA ASN A 90 12.00 -1.08 -0.66
C ASN A 90 11.79 -2.50 -1.20
N GLU A 91 10.55 -3.01 -1.16
CA GLU A 91 10.21 -4.32 -1.71
C GLU A 91 10.31 -4.35 -3.24
N LEU A 92 9.83 -3.30 -3.93
CA LEU A 92 10.00 -3.16 -5.38
C LEU A 92 11.47 -3.08 -5.80
N LEU A 93 12.31 -2.38 -5.02
CA LEU A 93 13.75 -2.34 -5.22
C LEU A 93 14.39 -3.72 -5.00
N ARG A 94 14.01 -4.43 -3.95
CA ARG A 94 14.48 -5.78 -3.65
C ARG A 94 14.18 -6.79 -4.78
N TRP A 95 13.02 -6.63 -5.42
CA TRP A 95 12.59 -7.44 -6.57
C TRP A 95 13.07 -6.87 -7.92
N ASN A 96 13.94 -5.89 -7.91
CA ASN A 96 14.51 -5.28 -9.10
C ASN A 96 13.46 -4.75 -10.11
N GLN A 97 12.34 -4.20 -9.59
CA GLN A 97 11.28 -3.65 -10.43
C GLN A 97 11.54 -2.21 -10.89
N ILE A 98 12.45 -1.50 -10.23
CA ILE A 98 12.87 -0.13 -10.54
C ILE A 98 14.40 0.04 -10.48
N PRO A 99 15.18 -0.82 -11.17
CA PRO A 99 16.64 -0.86 -10.99
C PRO A 99 17.31 0.45 -11.40
N GLU A 100 16.89 1.05 -12.51
CA GLU A 100 17.52 2.26 -13.08
C GLU A 100 16.98 3.56 -12.44
N ALA A 101 15.87 3.47 -11.72
CA ALA A 101 15.21 4.63 -11.13
C ALA A 101 15.50 4.79 -9.63
N ALA A 102 16.17 3.84 -8.98
CA ALA A 102 16.41 3.84 -7.54
C ALA A 102 17.04 5.16 -7.04
N ASP A 103 18.09 5.61 -7.72
CA ASP A 103 18.82 6.84 -7.36
C ASP A 103 18.10 8.13 -7.77
N ARG A 104 17.02 8.00 -8.54
CA ARG A 104 16.21 9.12 -9.03
C ARG A 104 14.98 9.39 -8.14
N ILE A 105 14.68 8.50 -7.18
CA ILE A 105 13.53 8.66 -6.28
C ILE A 105 13.97 9.35 -5.00
N VAL A 106 13.47 10.55 -4.77
CA VAL A 106 13.69 11.33 -3.53
C VAL A 106 12.52 11.05 -2.58
N ARG A 107 12.82 10.48 -1.42
CA ARG A 107 11.83 10.10 -0.42
C ARG A 107 11.45 11.29 0.45
N VAL A 108 10.17 11.61 0.50
CA VAL A 108 9.61 12.64 1.39
C VAL A 108 8.70 11.94 2.40
N GLY A 109 9.28 11.56 3.52
CA GLY A 109 8.65 10.71 4.52
C GLY A 109 7.89 11.48 5.59
N PHE A 110 6.74 10.94 6.05
CA PHE A 110 6.01 11.45 7.19
C PHE A 110 5.41 10.34 8.04
N ALA A 111 5.28 10.60 9.36
CA ALA A 111 4.68 9.66 10.29
C ALA A 111 3.15 9.72 10.25
N CYS A 112 2.51 8.55 10.33
CA CYS A 112 1.08 8.46 10.50
C CYS A 112 0.67 8.92 11.90
N LYS A 113 -0.52 9.52 12.01
CA LYS A 113 -1.14 9.80 13.32
C LYS A 113 -1.37 8.50 14.08
N LYS A 114 -1.32 8.57 15.41
CA LYS A 114 -1.48 7.42 16.31
C LYS A 114 -2.77 6.65 16.05
N GLU A 115 -3.88 7.36 15.91
CA GLU A 115 -5.21 6.77 15.67
C GLU A 115 -5.23 5.95 14.39
N LEU A 116 -4.56 6.41 13.34
CA LEU A 116 -4.43 5.67 12.09
C LEU A 116 -3.55 4.44 12.24
N ALA A 117 -2.46 4.55 12.99
CA ALA A 117 -1.57 3.42 13.27
C ALA A 117 -2.29 2.32 14.07
N GLU A 118 -3.11 2.71 15.05
CA GLU A 118 -3.92 1.81 15.86
C GLU A 118 -5.02 1.13 15.02
N ALA A 119 -5.79 1.90 14.24
CA ALA A 119 -6.84 1.37 13.37
C ALA A 119 -6.33 0.34 12.36
N HIS A 120 -5.07 0.48 11.96
CA HIS A 120 -4.42 -0.42 11.00
C HIS A 120 -3.52 -1.46 11.64
N GLU A 121 -3.46 -1.56 12.96
CA GLU A 121 -2.52 -2.45 13.66
C GLU A 121 -1.11 -2.36 13.03
N CYS A 122 -0.62 -1.14 12.79
CA CYS A 122 0.55 -0.91 11.96
C CYS A 122 1.85 -1.24 12.69
N ARG A 123 2.66 -2.14 12.13
CA ARG A 123 3.95 -2.55 12.71
C ARG A 123 5.04 -1.48 12.65
N LYS A 124 4.93 -0.49 11.76
CA LYS A 124 5.87 0.63 11.61
C LYS A 124 5.15 1.78 10.92
N PRO A 125 4.54 2.71 11.70
CA PRO A 125 3.70 3.77 11.15
C PRO A 125 4.47 4.99 10.61
N PHE A 126 5.79 4.91 10.50
CA PHE A 126 6.66 5.96 9.98
C PHE A 126 7.76 5.37 9.07
N PRO A 127 8.27 6.14 8.11
CA PRO A 127 9.45 5.77 7.33
C PRO A 127 10.75 5.98 8.14
N ASP A 128 11.87 5.46 7.65
CA ASP A 128 13.18 5.60 8.30
C ASP A 128 13.58 7.08 8.38
N GLU A 129 13.50 7.78 7.25
CA GLU A 129 13.66 9.23 7.18
C GLU A 129 12.28 9.88 7.24
N CYS A 130 12.00 10.59 8.34
CA CYS A 130 10.73 11.22 8.61
C CYS A 130 10.94 12.73 8.75
N ILE A 131 10.35 13.50 7.83
CA ILE A 131 10.44 14.96 7.80
C ILE A 131 9.45 15.59 8.76
N ALA A 132 8.28 14.98 8.90
CA ALA A 132 7.18 15.53 9.69
C ALA A 132 6.37 14.43 10.39
N GLY A 133 5.74 14.81 11.49
CA GLY A 133 4.93 13.92 12.32
C GLY A 133 5.73 13.22 13.41
N GLU A 134 5.03 12.74 14.42
CA GLU A 134 5.60 12.06 15.58
C GLU A 134 5.70 10.55 15.32
N LYS A 135 6.87 9.96 15.58
CA LYS A 135 7.08 8.52 15.49
C LYS A 135 6.38 7.81 16.65
N THR A 136 5.37 7.02 16.34
CA THR A 136 4.60 6.26 17.32
C THR A 136 5.05 4.81 17.38
N GLU A 137 4.85 4.16 18.54
CA GLU A 137 5.20 2.75 18.73
C GLU A 137 4.38 1.82 17.82
N PRO A 138 4.95 0.66 17.43
CA PRO A 138 4.24 -0.37 16.69
C PRO A 138 3.01 -0.88 17.43
N VAL A 139 1.94 -1.15 16.70
CA VAL A 139 0.69 -1.69 17.27
C VAL A 139 0.64 -3.21 17.14
N SER A 140 0.10 -3.89 18.15
CA SER A 140 0.01 -5.35 18.17
C SER A 140 -1.03 -5.88 17.18
N ASN A 141 -0.82 -7.13 16.70
CA ASN A 141 -1.72 -7.84 15.79
C ASN A 141 -2.90 -8.49 16.54
N ALA A 142 -3.93 -7.73 16.90
CA ALA A 142 -5.10 -8.28 17.60
C ALA A 142 -5.89 -9.26 16.71
N SER A 143 -6.10 -8.89 15.45
CA SER A 143 -6.79 -9.73 14.45
C SER A 143 -6.12 -11.10 14.24
N LEU A 144 -4.80 -11.15 14.30
CA LEU A 144 -4.06 -12.40 14.16
C LEU A 144 -4.19 -13.29 15.40
N LYS A 145 -4.15 -12.69 16.59
CA LYS A 145 -4.33 -13.42 17.86
C LYS A 145 -5.72 -14.04 17.97
N GLU A 146 -6.76 -13.34 17.53
CA GLU A 146 -8.12 -13.87 17.48
C GLU A 146 -8.18 -15.12 16.58
N LEU A 147 -7.61 -15.06 15.38
CA LEU A 147 -7.55 -16.20 14.48
C LEU A 147 -6.77 -17.38 15.09
N GLU A 148 -5.69 -17.13 15.80
CA GLU A 148 -4.85 -18.15 16.45
C GLU A 148 -5.53 -18.83 17.65
N SER A 149 -6.50 -18.16 18.27
CA SER A 149 -7.29 -18.75 19.36
C SER A 149 -8.24 -19.86 18.91
N MET A 150 -8.56 -19.91 17.61
CA MET A 150 -9.41 -20.94 17.02
C MET A 150 -8.62 -22.26 16.81
N ASP A 151 -9.31 -23.39 16.89
CA ASP A 151 -8.75 -24.68 16.45
C ASP A 151 -8.62 -24.74 14.91
N VAL A 152 -8.01 -25.79 14.39
CA VAL A 152 -7.77 -25.97 12.95
C VAL A 152 -9.07 -25.95 12.14
N THR A 153 -10.10 -26.65 12.62
CA THR A 153 -11.42 -26.74 11.97
C THR A 153 -12.13 -25.40 11.99
N GLY A 154 -12.06 -24.70 13.12
CA GLY A 154 -12.63 -23.36 13.27
C GLY A 154 -11.99 -22.37 12.30
N ARG A 155 -10.65 -22.35 12.18
CA ARG A 155 -9.93 -21.51 11.21
C ARG A 155 -10.28 -21.82 9.75
N LEU A 156 -10.38 -23.13 9.42
CA LEU A 156 -10.77 -23.52 8.05
C LEU A 156 -12.18 -23.02 7.73
N ASN A 157 -13.16 -23.27 8.61
CA ASN A 157 -14.53 -22.82 8.43
C ASN A 157 -14.66 -21.30 8.38
N TYR A 158 -13.86 -20.59 9.18
CA TYR A 158 -13.79 -19.14 9.15
C TYR A 158 -13.36 -18.65 7.76
N TRP A 159 -12.23 -19.14 7.22
CA TRP A 159 -11.74 -18.73 5.92
C TRP A 159 -12.63 -19.14 4.75
N LEU A 160 -13.24 -20.31 4.79
CA LEU A 160 -14.19 -20.72 3.77
C LEU A 160 -15.39 -19.76 3.69
N ARG A 161 -15.96 -19.37 4.83
CA ARG A 161 -17.05 -18.36 4.88
C ARG A 161 -16.61 -16.99 4.36
N GLU A 162 -15.40 -16.55 4.72
CA GLU A 162 -14.88 -15.28 4.20
C GLU A 162 -14.67 -15.33 2.69
N PHE A 163 -14.14 -16.43 2.17
CA PHE A 163 -13.92 -16.60 0.74
C PHE A 163 -15.22 -16.67 -0.05
N ASP A 164 -16.28 -17.28 0.49
CA ASP A 164 -17.60 -17.36 -0.16
C ASP A 164 -18.24 -15.97 -0.38
N ARG A 165 -17.79 -14.94 0.34
CA ARG A 165 -18.23 -13.55 0.14
C ARG A 165 -17.56 -12.88 -1.05
N CYS A 166 -16.51 -13.48 -1.61
CA CYS A 166 -15.70 -12.87 -2.66
C CYS A 166 -16.47 -12.75 -3.98
N ILE A 167 -16.54 -11.54 -4.52
CA ILE A 167 -17.15 -11.23 -5.81
C ILE A 167 -16.13 -11.19 -6.96
N LYS A 168 -14.89 -11.61 -6.72
CA LYS A 168 -13.82 -11.70 -7.74
C LYS A 168 -13.56 -10.37 -8.48
N CYS A 169 -13.64 -9.24 -7.76
CA CYS A 169 -13.47 -7.90 -8.35
C CYS A 169 -12.00 -7.51 -8.62
N TYR A 170 -11.03 -8.32 -8.19
CA TYR A 170 -9.60 -8.08 -8.29
C TYR A 170 -9.07 -6.82 -7.55
N GLY A 171 -9.91 -6.05 -6.88
CA GLY A 171 -9.51 -4.83 -6.16
C GLY A 171 -8.32 -5.04 -5.21
N CYS A 172 -8.29 -6.16 -4.49
CA CYS A 172 -7.18 -6.52 -3.60
C CYS A 172 -5.84 -6.74 -4.34
N ARG A 173 -5.88 -7.13 -5.62
CA ARG A 173 -4.70 -7.24 -6.48
C ARG A 173 -4.28 -5.87 -7.00
N ASP A 174 -5.22 -5.12 -7.53
CA ASP A 174 -4.96 -3.89 -8.27
C ASP A 174 -4.49 -2.76 -7.36
N VAL A 175 -4.96 -2.73 -6.10
CA VAL A 175 -4.49 -1.75 -5.10
C VAL A 175 -3.14 -2.13 -4.46
N CYS A 176 -2.68 -3.38 -4.65
CA CYS A 176 -1.49 -3.85 -3.95
C CYS A 176 -0.21 -3.21 -4.53
N PRO A 177 0.55 -2.44 -3.72
CA PRO A 177 1.72 -1.70 -4.22
C PRO A 177 2.90 -2.59 -4.64
N VAL A 178 2.84 -3.89 -4.32
CA VAL A 178 3.89 -4.87 -4.66
C VAL A 178 3.38 -5.97 -5.59
N CYS A 179 2.25 -5.72 -6.28
CA CYS A 179 1.73 -6.61 -7.31
C CYS A 179 2.12 -6.08 -8.69
N PHE A 180 3.21 -6.59 -9.25
CA PHE A 180 3.86 -6.06 -10.45
C PHE A 180 3.96 -7.07 -11.62
N CYS A 181 3.29 -8.24 -11.53
CA CYS A 181 3.33 -9.25 -12.59
C CYS A 181 2.58 -8.76 -13.83
N ASN A 182 3.19 -8.85 -15.02
CA ASN A 182 2.57 -8.50 -16.30
C ASN A 182 1.50 -9.51 -16.72
N VAL A 183 1.67 -10.79 -16.35
CA VAL A 183 0.70 -11.86 -16.55
C VAL A 183 0.31 -12.42 -15.19
N CYS A 184 -0.98 -12.46 -14.91
CA CYS A 184 -1.47 -12.85 -13.59
C CYS A 184 -2.06 -14.27 -13.61
N THR A 185 -1.50 -15.15 -12.79
CA THR A 185 -2.02 -16.52 -12.63
C THR A 185 -3.49 -16.57 -12.17
N LEU A 186 -3.99 -15.52 -11.52
CA LEU A 186 -5.41 -15.44 -11.13
C LEU A 186 -6.36 -15.17 -12.30
N GLU A 187 -5.82 -14.84 -13.47
CA GLU A 187 -6.56 -14.63 -14.73
C GLU A 187 -6.42 -15.84 -15.70
N GLU A 188 -5.75 -16.89 -15.24
CA GLU A 188 -5.56 -18.12 -16.02
C GLU A 188 -6.80 -19.02 -15.84
N ASP A 189 -7.60 -19.20 -16.90
CA ASP A 189 -8.85 -19.97 -16.89
C ASP A 189 -8.69 -21.43 -16.47
N SER A 190 -7.50 -22.01 -16.69
CA SER A 190 -7.20 -23.38 -16.24
C SER A 190 -7.11 -23.52 -14.72
N LEU A 191 -6.83 -22.42 -14.02
CA LEU A 191 -6.71 -22.38 -12.56
C LEU A 191 -7.91 -21.69 -11.91
N ILE A 192 -8.31 -20.55 -12.44
CA ILE A 192 -9.39 -19.71 -11.91
C ILE A 192 -10.35 -19.35 -13.03
N ARG A 193 -11.51 -20.00 -13.08
CA ARG A 193 -12.48 -19.79 -14.17
C ARG A 193 -12.95 -18.35 -14.25
N THR A 194 -12.95 -17.82 -15.46
CA THR A 194 -13.46 -16.48 -15.71
C THR A 194 -14.99 -16.47 -15.58
N GLY A 195 -15.52 -15.49 -14.85
CA GLY A 195 -16.96 -15.29 -14.70
C GLY A 195 -17.65 -16.12 -13.61
N ASP A 196 -17.00 -17.13 -13.04
CA ASP A 196 -17.57 -17.91 -11.94
C ASP A 196 -17.56 -17.10 -10.63
N LEU A 197 -18.73 -17.04 -9.94
CA LEU A 197 -18.93 -16.38 -8.66
C LEU A 197 -19.72 -17.26 -7.69
N PRO A 198 -19.28 -17.41 -6.43
CA PRO A 198 -17.96 -16.98 -5.92
C PRO A 198 -16.83 -17.67 -6.68
N PRO A 199 -15.59 -17.11 -6.64
CA PRO A 199 -14.47 -17.77 -7.30
C PRO A 199 -14.28 -19.18 -6.73
N GLU A 200 -13.69 -20.09 -7.52
CA GLU A 200 -13.41 -21.46 -7.08
C GLU A 200 -12.65 -21.41 -5.75
N ASN A 201 -13.36 -21.79 -4.73
CA ASN A 201 -12.90 -21.68 -3.36
C ASN A 201 -12.19 -22.99 -2.96
N PRO A 202 -11.02 -22.91 -2.34
CA PRO A 202 -10.30 -21.70 -1.88
C PRO A 202 -9.21 -21.21 -2.86
N MET A 203 -9.12 -21.75 -4.08
CA MET A 203 -7.98 -21.58 -5.00
C MET A 203 -7.59 -20.13 -5.27
N PHE A 204 -8.56 -19.24 -5.55
CA PHE A 204 -8.27 -17.82 -5.82
C PHE A 204 -7.48 -17.16 -4.67
N HIS A 205 -7.99 -17.32 -3.45
CA HIS A 205 -7.38 -16.67 -2.28
C HIS A 205 -6.08 -17.35 -1.83
N LEU A 206 -6.00 -18.68 -1.95
CA LEU A 206 -4.77 -19.42 -1.61
C LEU A 206 -3.66 -19.12 -2.61
N THR A 207 -3.94 -19.10 -3.90
CA THR A 207 -2.97 -18.70 -4.93
C THR A 207 -2.45 -17.30 -4.65
N ARG A 208 -3.35 -16.35 -4.36
CA ARG A 208 -2.93 -14.99 -4.02
C ARG A 208 -2.11 -14.94 -2.74
N ALA A 209 -2.50 -15.67 -1.69
CA ALA A 209 -1.76 -15.72 -0.43
C ALA A 209 -0.34 -16.27 -0.61
N VAL A 210 -0.16 -17.31 -1.42
CA VAL A 210 1.17 -17.85 -1.78
C VAL A 210 1.99 -16.82 -2.54
N HIS A 211 1.42 -16.12 -3.50
CA HIS A 211 2.13 -15.05 -4.23
C HIS A 211 2.52 -13.87 -3.34
N MET A 212 1.77 -13.61 -2.27
CA MET A 212 2.08 -12.57 -1.30
C MET A 212 3.05 -13.01 -0.19
N ALA A 213 3.27 -14.32 -0.03
CA ALA A 213 4.26 -14.83 0.89
C ALA A 213 5.66 -14.28 0.55
N GLY A 214 6.34 -13.72 1.53
CA GLY A 214 7.66 -13.15 1.36
C GLY A 214 7.73 -11.78 0.65
N ARG A 215 6.59 -11.23 0.16
CA ARG A 215 6.56 -9.87 -0.41
C ARG A 215 5.50 -8.95 0.22
N CYS A 216 4.57 -9.47 1.00
CA CYS A 216 3.55 -8.66 1.66
C CYS A 216 4.18 -7.65 2.64
N ILE A 217 3.90 -6.36 2.41
CA ILE A 217 4.41 -5.25 3.22
C ILE A 217 3.53 -4.88 4.40
N ASP A 218 2.40 -5.58 4.57
CA ASP A 218 1.47 -5.38 5.68
C ASP A 218 0.85 -3.96 5.73
N CYS A 219 0.37 -3.47 4.58
CA CYS A 219 -0.19 -2.11 4.44
C CYS A 219 -1.70 -1.99 4.67
N ASN A 220 -2.45 -3.08 4.67
CA ASN A 220 -3.91 -3.16 4.79
C ASN A 220 -4.75 -2.69 3.58
N LEU A 221 -4.18 -2.13 2.53
CA LEU A 221 -4.95 -1.62 1.39
C LEU A 221 -5.88 -2.68 0.76
N CYS A 222 -5.46 -3.95 0.73
CA CYS A 222 -6.27 -5.05 0.18
C CYS A 222 -7.55 -5.31 0.98
N THR A 223 -7.55 -5.12 2.30
CA THR A 223 -8.74 -5.21 3.14
C THR A 223 -9.64 -3.98 2.98
N GLU A 224 -9.03 -2.79 2.94
CA GLU A 224 -9.75 -1.51 2.81
C GLU A 224 -10.52 -1.40 1.50
N VAL A 225 -9.96 -1.90 0.40
CA VAL A 225 -10.59 -1.83 -0.93
C VAL A 225 -11.62 -2.94 -1.16
N CYS A 226 -11.66 -3.96 -0.29
CA CYS A 226 -12.51 -5.11 -0.49
C CYS A 226 -13.99 -4.77 -0.24
N PRO A 227 -14.88 -4.77 -1.26
CA PRO A 227 -16.28 -4.45 -1.08
C PRO A 227 -17.05 -5.54 -0.28
N ALA A 228 -16.46 -6.73 -0.15
CA ALA A 228 -16.97 -7.81 0.67
C ALA A 228 -16.34 -7.84 2.08
N GLU A 229 -15.50 -6.85 2.42
CA GLU A 229 -14.87 -6.69 3.74
C GLU A 229 -14.12 -7.94 4.23
N ILE A 230 -13.51 -8.70 3.30
CA ILE A 230 -12.73 -9.90 3.65
C ILE A 230 -11.41 -9.44 4.30
N PRO A 231 -11.02 -10.00 5.47
CA PRO A 231 -9.81 -9.57 6.20
C PRO A 231 -8.53 -10.15 5.57
N LEU A 232 -8.29 -9.80 4.30
CA LEU A 232 -7.21 -10.36 3.48
C LEU A 232 -5.81 -10.11 4.07
N ARG A 233 -5.62 -8.97 4.73
CA ARG A 233 -4.35 -8.68 5.41
C ARG A 233 -4.01 -9.74 6.46
N THR A 234 -4.99 -10.17 7.26
CA THR A 234 -4.80 -11.20 8.30
C THR A 234 -4.39 -12.52 7.69
N LEU A 235 -5.00 -12.91 6.55
CA LEU A 235 -4.59 -14.09 5.78
C LEU A 235 -3.12 -14.00 5.35
N TYR A 236 -2.72 -12.89 4.73
CA TYR A 236 -1.37 -12.72 4.20
C TYR A 236 -0.32 -12.64 5.31
N LYS A 237 -0.64 -12.02 6.45
CA LYS A 237 0.22 -12.05 7.63
C LYS A 237 0.46 -13.47 8.11
N LYS A 238 -0.60 -14.26 8.26
CA LYS A 238 -0.48 -15.65 8.73
C LYS A 238 0.36 -16.51 7.80
N VAL A 239 0.13 -16.37 6.49
CA VAL A 239 0.94 -17.10 5.49
C VAL A 239 2.41 -16.66 5.54
N ALA A 240 2.67 -15.35 5.67
CA ALA A 240 4.05 -14.85 5.78
C ALA A 240 4.76 -15.36 7.04
N GLU A 241 4.07 -15.47 8.18
CA GLU A 241 4.62 -16.07 9.40
C GLU A 241 5.00 -17.54 9.18
N ILE A 242 4.11 -18.33 8.58
CA ILE A 242 4.38 -19.76 8.30
C ILE A 242 5.59 -19.93 7.40
N VAL A 243 5.71 -19.09 6.35
CA VAL A 243 6.83 -19.19 5.39
C VAL A 243 8.15 -18.71 5.98
N ASN A 244 8.13 -17.71 6.87
CA ASN A 244 9.36 -17.15 7.45
C ASN A 244 9.87 -17.95 8.66
N HIS A 245 9.05 -18.79 9.28
CA HIS A 245 9.39 -19.61 10.44
C HIS A 245 9.53 -21.12 10.12
N GLY A 246 9.28 -21.51 8.87
CA GLY A 246 9.53 -22.87 8.34
C GLY A 246 10.87 -22.93 7.63
#